data_4704e2671296e2ba57bfc3847e75133d
#
_entry.id   4704e2671296e2ba57bfc3847e75133d
#
_cell.length_a   1.000
_cell.length_b   1.000
_cell.length_c   1.000
_cell.angle_alpha   90.00
_cell.angle_beta   90.00
_cell.angle_gamma   90.00
#
_symmetry.space_group_name_H-M   'P 1'
#
loop_
_entity.id
_entity.type
_entity.pdbx_description
1 polymer ?
#
loop_
_entity_poly.entity_id
_entity_poly.type
_entity_poly.pdbx_seq_one_letter_code
_entity_poly.pdbx_strand_id
1 'polypeptide(L)'
;MEFGAVLQTNPPASRTVYLAKLAEQHGFDYAWTFDSHLLWQEPYVIYSQILAETHRIKVGPMVTNPATRDWTVTASLYATLNEMYGNRTICGIGRGDSAVRVTNGAPTTLKTLRESIHVIRELANSRSVEYNGAQLQFPWSVGSELEVWVAAYGPLALKLAGEVGDGFILQMADLDVAEWMIATVREAAEKVGRDPLSIKICVAAPMYIANSDEQSEWEHMRDQCRWFGGMVGNHVADIVAKYGEGSAVPKALTDYIAGREGYDYNQHGRAGNAHAEFVPDEIVDRFCVLGTADQHVEKLKALKELGVDQFAGYLQHDNKEETLRVYGETVIPAMRDQITAKV
;
A
#
# COMPACT_ATOMS: atom_id res chain seq x y z
N MET A 1 4.83 15.22 -4.05
CA MET A 1 4.22 13.98 -3.52
C MET A 1 3.18 13.49 -4.51
N GLU A 2 3.19 12.20 -4.85
CA GLU A 2 2.17 11.52 -5.66
C GLU A 2 1.04 11.02 -4.76
N PHE A 3 -0.14 10.75 -5.35
CA PHE A 3 -1.33 10.35 -4.61
C PHE A 3 -1.94 9.07 -5.19
N GLY A 4 -2.27 8.12 -4.31
CA GLY A 4 -2.96 6.88 -4.64
C GLY A 4 -4.30 6.75 -3.91
N ALA A 5 -5.30 6.21 -4.58
CA ALA A 5 -6.57 5.80 -3.97
C ALA A 5 -6.57 4.29 -3.81
N VAL A 6 -6.72 3.79 -2.57
CA VAL A 6 -6.81 2.35 -2.30
C VAL A 6 -8.28 1.94 -2.23
N LEU A 7 -8.72 1.15 -3.19
CA LEU A 7 -10.11 0.80 -3.44
C LEU A 7 -10.40 -0.67 -3.09
N GLN A 8 -11.60 -0.94 -2.61
CA GLN A 8 -12.10 -2.30 -2.43
C GLN A 8 -12.75 -2.80 -3.72
N THR A 9 -12.45 -4.03 -4.12
CA THR A 9 -13.08 -4.68 -5.28
C THR A 9 -14.35 -5.44 -4.87
N ASN A 10 -15.27 -4.75 -4.18
CA ASN A 10 -16.59 -5.29 -3.86
C ASN A 10 -17.50 -5.32 -5.10
N PRO A 11 -18.42 -6.27 -5.20
CA PRO A 11 -19.48 -6.23 -6.21
C PRO A 11 -20.38 -4.99 -6.06
N PRO A 12 -20.78 -4.34 -7.15
CA PRO A 12 -20.39 -4.63 -8.54
C PRO A 12 -19.01 -4.03 -8.86
N ALA A 13 -18.21 -4.74 -9.67
CA ALA A 13 -16.87 -4.28 -10.10
C ALA A 13 -16.87 -2.90 -10.78
N SER A 14 -17.98 -2.54 -11.44
CA SER A 14 -18.19 -1.21 -12.03
C SER A 14 -18.06 -0.06 -11.02
N ARG A 15 -18.32 -0.31 -9.73
CA ARG A 15 -18.13 0.67 -8.66
C ARG A 15 -16.65 1.00 -8.46
N THR A 16 -15.79 -0.02 -8.48
CA THR A 16 -14.33 0.17 -8.37
C THR A 16 -13.79 0.93 -9.59
N VAL A 17 -14.26 0.59 -10.79
CA VAL A 17 -13.90 1.31 -12.03
C VAL A 17 -14.35 2.77 -11.96
N TYR A 18 -15.58 3.04 -11.51
CA TYR A 18 -16.09 4.39 -11.32
C TYR A 18 -15.20 5.21 -10.35
N LEU A 19 -14.86 4.64 -9.18
CA LEU A 19 -14.03 5.33 -8.19
C LEU A 19 -12.61 5.58 -8.71
N ALA A 20 -12.03 4.68 -9.49
CA ALA A 20 -10.72 4.88 -10.11
C ALA A 20 -10.75 6.02 -11.15
N LYS A 21 -11.81 6.11 -11.96
CA LYS A 21 -12.03 7.23 -12.90
C LYS A 21 -12.20 8.55 -12.15
N LEU A 22 -12.97 8.54 -11.08
CA LEU A 22 -13.17 9.72 -10.24
C LEU A 22 -11.85 10.16 -9.59
N ALA A 23 -11.05 9.23 -9.09
CA ALA A 23 -9.71 9.51 -8.57
C ALA A 23 -8.81 10.15 -9.64
N GLU A 24 -8.79 9.63 -10.87
CA GLU A 24 -8.04 10.25 -11.98
C GLU A 24 -8.51 11.68 -12.28
N GLN A 25 -9.83 11.92 -12.29
CA GLN A 25 -10.42 13.25 -12.49
C GLN A 25 -9.99 14.25 -11.42
N HIS A 26 -9.87 13.78 -10.18
CA HIS A 26 -9.40 14.57 -9.04
C HIS A 26 -7.87 14.61 -8.89
N GLY A 27 -7.10 14.14 -9.89
CA GLY A 27 -5.66 14.32 -9.93
C GLY A 27 -4.85 13.26 -9.18
N PHE A 28 -5.45 12.14 -8.78
CA PHE A 28 -4.71 11.01 -8.25
C PHE A 28 -3.87 10.34 -9.34
N ASP A 29 -2.72 9.81 -8.95
CA ASP A 29 -1.75 9.19 -9.84
C ASP A 29 -1.89 7.66 -9.88
N TYR A 30 -2.45 7.05 -8.81
CA TYR A 30 -2.58 5.60 -8.68
C TYR A 30 -3.96 5.18 -8.16
N ALA A 31 -4.44 4.04 -8.65
CA ALA A 31 -5.54 3.27 -8.08
C ALA A 31 -5.01 1.90 -7.63
N TRP A 32 -4.98 1.69 -6.34
CA TRP A 32 -4.55 0.46 -5.70
C TRP A 32 -5.75 -0.38 -5.28
N THR A 33 -5.61 -1.70 -5.26
CA THR A 33 -6.63 -2.60 -4.72
C THR A 33 -6.02 -3.72 -3.90
N PHE A 34 -6.85 -4.45 -3.15
CA PHE A 34 -6.42 -5.66 -2.47
C PHE A 34 -6.35 -6.85 -3.45
N ASP A 35 -5.43 -7.79 -3.20
CA ASP A 35 -5.35 -9.06 -3.90
C ASP A 35 -5.52 -10.23 -2.91
N SER A 36 -6.72 -10.35 -2.36
CA SER A 36 -7.16 -11.43 -1.47
C SER A 36 -8.41 -12.07 -2.06
N HIS A 37 -8.23 -12.97 -3.00
CA HIS A 37 -9.23 -13.52 -3.91
C HIS A 37 -10.45 -14.20 -3.26
N LEU A 38 -10.38 -14.55 -1.98
CA LEU A 38 -11.52 -15.08 -1.22
C LEU A 38 -12.34 -13.97 -0.53
N LEU A 39 -11.74 -12.80 -0.31
CA LEU A 39 -12.38 -11.67 0.36
C LEU A 39 -12.92 -10.65 -0.64
N TRP A 40 -12.26 -10.51 -1.80
CA TRP A 40 -12.50 -9.47 -2.81
C TRP A 40 -12.56 -10.07 -4.22
N GLN A 41 -13.20 -9.35 -5.15
CA GLN A 41 -13.19 -9.73 -6.55
C GLN A 41 -11.77 -9.65 -7.14
N GLU A 42 -11.53 -10.44 -8.20
CA GLU A 42 -10.26 -10.55 -8.92
C GLU A 42 -9.79 -9.18 -9.44
N PRO A 43 -8.71 -8.60 -8.89
CA PRO A 43 -8.33 -7.23 -9.22
C PRO A 43 -7.81 -7.08 -10.65
N TYR A 44 -7.13 -8.06 -11.20
CA TYR A 44 -6.47 -7.92 -12.51
C TYR A 44 -7.46 -7.85 -13.67
N VAL A 45 -8.62 -8.49 -13.56
CA VAL A 45 -9.72 -8.32 -14.49
C VAL A 45 -10.26 -6.90 -14.43
N ILE A 46 -10.39 -6.34 -13.22
CA ILE A 46 -10.85 -4.98 -12.98
C ILE A 46 -9.81 -3.96 -13.47
N TYR A 47 -8.51 -4.23 -13.30
CA TYR A 47 -7.44 -3.36 -13.83
C TYR A 47 -7.52 -3.18 -15.34
N SER A 48 -7.80 -4.24 -16.10
CA SER A 48 -7.97 -4.13 -17.55
C SER A 48 -9.08 -3.12 -17.90
N GLN A 49 -10.19 -3.13 -17.16
CA GLN A 49 -11.27 -2.19 -17.37
C GLN A 49 -10.91 -0.77 -16.91
N ILE A 50 -10.28 -0.61 -15.75
CA ILE A 50 -9.81 0.71 -15.27
C ILE A 50 -8.87 1.33 -16.30
N LEU A 51 -7.87 0.57 -16.77
CA LEU A 51 -6.88 1.04 -17.73
C LEU A 51 -7.49 1.42 -19.09
N ALA A 52 -8.53 0.68 -19.54
CA ALA A 52 -9.27 0.99 -20.75
C ALA A 52 -10.10 2.29 -20.65
N GLU A 53 -10.57 2.63 -19.45
CA GLU A 53 -11.47 3.77 -19.21
C GLU A 53 -10.75 5.01 -18.63
N THR A 54 -9.43 4.94 -18.43
CA THR A 54 -8.59 6.01 -17.88
C THR A 54 -7.37 6.27 -18.75
N HIS A 55 -6.66 7.39 -18.54
CA HIS A 55 -5.57 7.82 -19.43
C HIS A 55 -4.20 7.95 -18.75
N ARG A 56 -4.16 8.19 -17.45
CA ARG A 56 -2.93 8.50 -16.69
C ARG A 56 -2.71 7.61 -15.50
N ILE A 57 -3.80 7.28 -14.81
CA ILE A 57 -3.73 6.58 -13.53
C ILE A 57 -3.05 5.22 -13.70
N LYS A 58 -2.13 4.92 -12.82
CA LYS A 58 -1.48 3.61 -12.72
C LYS A 58 -2.29 2.70 -11.81
N VAL A 59 -2.28 1.41 -12.06
CA VAL A 59 -2.97 0.41 -11.24
C VAL A 59 -1.99 -0.61 -10.65
N GLY A 60 -2.32 -1.12 -9.49
CA GLY A 60 -1.56 -2.20 -8.86
C GLY A 60 -2.21 -2.74 -7.59
N PRO A 61 -1.84 -3.94 -7.15
CA PRO A 61 -2.28 -4.47 -5.88
C PRO A 61 -1.50 -3.85 -4.71
N MET A 62 -2.19 -3.63 -3.61
CA MET A 62 -1.61 -3.25 -2.33
C MET A 62 -2.05 -4.26 -1.25
N VAL A 63 -1.48 -5.46 -1.27
CA VAL A 63 -0.44 -5.97 -2.14
C VAL A 63 -0.79 -7.40 -2.60
N THR A 64 -0.15 -7.88 -3.68
CA THR A 64 -0.15 -9.30 -4.06
C THR A 64 0.88 -10.09 -3.24
N ASN A 65 0.99 -11.39 -3.52
CA ASN A 65 1.92 -12.29 -2.83
C ASN A 65 2.36 -13.44 -3.75
N PRO A 66 3.49 -14.12 -3.46
CA PRO A 66 4.00 -15.20 -4.30
C PRO A 66 3.33 -16.58 -4.07
N ALA A 67 2.32 -16.67 -3.20
CA ALA A 67 1.70 -17.96 -2.84
C ALA A 67 0.43 -18.28 -3.65
N THR A 68 -0.30 -17.25 -4.10
CA THR A 68 -1.64 -17.43 -4.69
C THR A 68 -1.63 -17.58 -6.21
N ARG A 69 -0.54 -17.17 -6.88
CA ARG A 69 -0.34 -17.32 -8.34
C ARG A 69 1.08 -17.73 -8.63
N ASP A 70 1.26 -18.53 -9.70
CA ASP A 70 2.61 -18.76 -10.24
C ASP A 70 3.25 -17.43 -10.66
N TRP A 71 4.54 -17.27 -10.42
CA TRP A 71 5.27 -16.03 -10.65
C TRP A 71 5.35 -15.66 -12.14
N THR A 72 5.42 -16.67 -13.02
CA THR A 72 5.43 -16.47 -14.47
C THR A 72 4.07 -16.01 -14.97
N VAL A 73 2.97 -16.51 -14.38
CA VAL A 73 1.61 -16.06 -14.67
C VAL A 73 1.42 -14.61 -14.25
N THR A 74 1.90 -14.25 -13.06
CA THR A 74 1.89 -12.87 -12.56
C THR A 74 2.68 -11.93 -13.49
N ALA A 75 3.88 -12.32 -13.90
CA ALA A 75 4.70 -11.55 -14.83
C ALA A 75 4.02 -11.36 -16.21
N SER A 76 3.45 -12.44 -16.76
CA SER A 76 2.72 -12.42 -18.04
C SER A 76 1.54 -11.45 -18.00
N LEU A 77 0.81 -11.42 -16.89
CA LEU A 77 -0.33 -10.55 -16.69
C LEU A 77 0.08 -9.07 -16.76
N TYR A 78 1.14 -8.67 -16.03
CA TYR A 78 1.64 -7.30 -16.05
C TYR A 78 2.20 -6.91 -17.42
N ALA A 79 2.97 -7.78 -18.06
CA ALA A 79 3.51 -7.53 -19.40
C ALA A 79 2.38 -7.32 -20.41
N THR A 80 1.29 -8.10 -20.30
CA THR A 80 0.11 -7.96 -21.18
C THR A 80 -0.61 -6.65 -20.93
N LEU A 81 -0.87 -6.27 -19.67
CA LEU A 81 -1.51 -5.00 -19.35
C LEU A 81 -0.67 -3.80 -19.81
N ASN A 82 0.65 -3.87 -19.65
CA ASN A 82 1.56 -2.82 -20.09
C ASN A 82 1.61 -2.72 -21.64
N GLU A 83 1.54 -3.84 -22.36
CA GLU A 83 1.47 -3.84 -23.82
C GLU A 83 0.15 -3.21 -24.31
N MET A 84 -0.97 -3.56 -23.67
CA MET A 84 -2.31 -3.07 -24.06
C MET A 84 -2.53 -1.59 -23.76
N TYR A 85 -1.97 -1.08 -22.64
CA TYR A 85 -2.36 0.22 -22.08
C TYR A 85 -1.19 1.17 -21.80
N GLY A 86 0.04 0.80 -22.20
CA GLY A 86 1.26 1.50 -21.79
C GLY A 86 1.69 1.12 -20.37
N ASN A 87 2.86 1.60 -19.94
CA ASN A 87 3.48 1.26 -18.65
C ASN A 87 2.74 1.91 -17.46
N ARG A 88 1.48 1.50 -17.25
CA ARG A 88 0.59 2.01 -16.20
C ARG A 88 0.26 0.96 -15.13
N THR A 89 1.18 0.02 -14.90
CA THR A 89 1.04 -0.96 -13.82
C THR A 89 2.20 -0.90 -12.83
N ILE A 90 1.91 -1.25 -11.58
CA ILE A 90 2.91 -1.43 -10.50
C ILE A 90 2.62 -2.77 -9.82
N CYS A 91 3.65 -3.55 -9.55
CA CYS A 91 3.52 -4.75 -8.75
C CYS A 91 3.81 -4.45 -7.27
N GLY A 92 2.80 -4.10 -6.49
CA GLY A 92 2.92 -4.10 -5.03
C GLY A 92 2.90 -5.53 -4.51
N ILE A 93 3.94 -5.98 -3.78
CA ILE A 93 4.07 -7.36 -3.34
C ILE A 93 4.51 -7.46 -1.88
N GLY A 94 3.96 -8.45 -1.16
CA GLY A 94 4.33 -8.81 0.20
C GLY A 94 4.42 -10.32 0.37
N ARG A 95 4.67 -10.79 1.60
CA ARG A 95 4.79 -12.22 1.89
C ARG A 95 3.49 -13.02 1.78
N GLY A 96 2.36 -12.33 1.69
CA GLY A 96 1.02 -12.89 1.83
C GLY A 96 0.58 -12.89 3.29
N ASP A 97 -0.58 -12.29 3.54
CA ASP A 97 -1.22 -12.24 4.84
C ASP A 97 -2.69 -12.68 4.71
N SER A 98 -3.65 -11.77 4.54
CA SER A 98 -5.07 -12.11 4.42
C SER A 98 -5.36 -13.15 3.33
N ALA A 99 -4.73 -13.04 2.16
CA ALA A 99 -4.94 -13.97 1.04
C ALA A 99 -4.57 -15.43 1.34
N VAL A 100 -3.63 -15.66 2.27
CA VAL A 100 -3.20 -17.02 2.65
C VAL A 100 -3.77 -17.46 4.01
N ARG A 101 -3.92 -16.52 4.97
CA ARG A 101 -4.42 -16.87 6.31
C ARG A 101 -5.89 -17.29 6.31
N VAL A 102 -6.72 -16.73 5.43
CA VAL A 102 -8.13 -17.15 5.25
C VAL A 102 -8.26 -18.62 4.78
N THR A 103 -7.20 -19.20 4.22
CA THR A 103 -7.11 -20.63 3.86
C THR A 103 -6.30 -21.45 4.87
N ASN A 104 -6.08 -20.92 6.06
CA ASN A 104 -5.20 -21.52 7.09
C ASN A 104 -3.73 -21.67 6.64
N GLY A 105 -3.30 -20.94 5.61
CA GLY A 105 -1.92 -20.89 5.14
C GLY A 105 -1.05 -19.94 5.98
N ALA A 106 0.26 -20.03 5.78
CA ALA A 106 1.24 -19.13 6.38
C ALA A 106 1.88 -18.21 5.34
N PRO A 107 2.26 -16.98 5.73
CA PRO A 107 3.03 -16.10 4.85
C PRO A 107 4.31 -16.78 4.33
N THR A 108 4.66 -16.53 3.07
CA THR A 108 5.83 -17.10 2.43
C THR A 108 7.13 -16.64 3.10
N THR A 109 8.24 -17.36 2.85
CA THR A 109 9.54 -16.97 3.39
C THR A 109 10.07 -15.72 2.68
N LEU A 110 11.00 -14.99 3.32
CA LEU A 110 11.68 -13.87 2.68
C LEU A 110 12.53 -14.30 1.47
N LYS A 111 13.06 -15.53 1.50
CA LYS A 111 13.74 -16.12 0.35
C LYS A 111 12.80 -16.26 -0.84
N THR A 112 11.63 -16.88 -0.63
CA THR A 112 10.58 -17.02 -1.65
C THR A 112 10.13 -15.67 -2.20
N LEU A 113 9.92 -14.67 -1.32
CA LEU A 113 9.57 -13.31 -1.74
C LEU A 113 10.65 -12.69 -2.62
N ARG A 114 11.92 -12.80 -2.24
CA ARG A 114 13.06 -12.29 -3.03
C ARG A 114 13.12 -12.91 -4.42
N GLU A 115 13.01 -14.23 -4.48
CA GLU A 115 13.06 -14.98 -5.74
C GLU A 115 11.87 -14.62 -6.65
N SER A 116 10.68 -14.50 -6.07
CA SER A 116 9.47 -14.11 -6.84
C SER A 116 9.56 -12.69 -7.41
N ILE A 117 10.09 -11.73 -6.64
CA ILE A 117 10.33 -10.36 -7.11
C ILE A 117 11.26 -10.37 -8.32
N HIS A 118 12.36 -11.15 -8.24
CA HIS A 118 13.32 -11.26 -9.34
C HIS A 118 12.65 -11.85 -10.59
N VAL A 119 11.99 -13.00 -10.48
CA VAL A 119 11.34 -13.66 -11.62
C VAL A 119 10.25 -12.79 -12.24
N ILE A 120 9.38 -12.21 -11.43
CA ILE A 120 8.29 -11.36 -11.91
C ILE A 120 8.85 -10.14 -12.66
N ARG A 121 9.84 -9.46 -12.08
CA ARG A 121 10.44 -8.26 -12.68
C ARG A 121 11.15 -8.58 -14.00
N GLU A 122 12.00 -9.61 -14.01
CA GLU A 122 12.76 -9.93 -15.22
C GLU A 122 11.86 -10.33 -16.38
N LEU A 123 10.92 -11.25 -16.15
CA LEU A 123 9.99 -11.68 -17.19
C LEU A 123 9.06 -10.56 -17.67
N ALA A 124 8.44 -9.81 -16.73
CA ALA A 124 7.54 -8.73 -17.09
C ALA A 124 8.25 -7.61 -17.89
N ASN A 125 9.56 -7.43 -17.68
CA ASN A 125 10.39 -6.44 -18.38
C ASN A 125 11.14 -7.03 -19.57
N SER A 126 10.63 -8.13 -20.15
CA SER A 126 11.15 -8.76 -21.38
C SER A 126 12.58 -9.28 -21.26
N ARG A 127 13.08 -9.51 -20.05
CA ARG A 127 14.41 -10.07 -19.79
C ARG A 127 14.35 -11.57 -19.53
N SER A 128 15.46 -12.25 -19.79
CA SER A 128 15.59 -13.69 -19.53
C SER A 128 15.88 -13.94 -18.03
N VAL A 129 15.26 -14.97 -17.48
CA VAL A 129 15.46 -15.40 -16.08
C VAL A 129 15.43 -16.92 -15.95
N GLU A 130 16.22 -17.46 -15.02
CA GLU A 130 16.11 -18.87 -14.63
C GLU A 130 14.93 -19.05 -13.65
N TYR A 131 14.08 -20.03 -13.94
CA TYR A 131 12.99 -20.44 -13.05
C TYR A 131 12.77 -21.94 -13.16
N ASN A 132 12.79 -22.65 -12.04
CA ASN A 132 12.65 -24.12 -11.97
C ASN A 132 13.62 -24.88 -12.90
N GLY A 133 14.85 -24.39 -13.07
CA GLY A 133 15.87 -25.02 -13.92
C GLY A 133 15.71 -24.75 -15.41
N ALA A 134 14.80 -23.89 -15.81
CA ALA A 134 14.61 -23.46 -17.21
C ALA A 134 14.92 -21.98 -17.38
N GLN A 135 15.56 -21.62 -18.51
CA GLN A 135 15.72 -20.22 -18.93
C GLN A 135 14.43 -19.78 -19.64
N LEU A 136 13.76 -18.78 -19.06
CA LEU A 136 12.49 -18.28 -19.54
C LEU A 136 12.61 -16.83 -20.03
N GLN A 137 11.85 -16.50 -21.07
CA GLN A 137 11.66 -15.15 -21.56
C GLN A 137 10.31 -15.08 -22.31
N PHE A 138 9.63 -13.94 -22.26
CA PHE A 138 8.43 -13.72 -23.08
C PHE A 138 8.82 -13.21 -24.47
N PRO A 139 8.69 -14.03 -25.54
CA PRO A 139 9.10 -13.63 -26.89
C PRO A 139 8.21 -12.54 -27.51
N TRP A 140 7.04 -12.32 -26.93
CA TRP A 140 6.02 -11.37 -27.38
C TRP A 140 6.05 -10.04 -26.62
N SER A 141 6.70 -9.96 -25.47
CA SER A 141 6.74 -8.77 -24.64
C SER A 141 7.86 -7.84 -25.09
N VAL A 142 7.51 -6.58 -25.40
CA VAL A 142 8.46 -5.55 -25.82
C VAL A 142 8.09 -4.23 -25.15
N GLY A 143 9.07 -3.59 -24.48
CA GLY A 143 8.94 -2.24 -23.92
C GLY A 143 8.08 -2.16 -22.65
N SER A 144 7.80 -3.29 -21.99
CA SER A 144 7.18 -3.27 -20.66
C SER A 144 8.21 -2.86 -19.60
N GLU A 145 7.80 -1.93 -18.74
CA GLU A 145 8.59 -1.36 -17.63
C GLU A 145 7.78 -1.50 -16.34
N LEU A 146 7.91 -2.67 -15.68
CA LEU A 146 7.24 -2.95 -14.41
C LEU A 146 8.16 -2.63 -13.24
N GLU A 147 7.72 -1.75 -12.35
CA GLU A 147 8.31 -1.59 -11.03
C GLU A 147 7.69 -2.57 -10.04
N VAL A 148 8.51 -3.11 -9.11
CA VAL A 148 8.06 -4.00 -8.04
C VAL A 148 8.29 -3.32 -6.69
N TRP A 149 7.20 -2.96 -6.01
CA TRP A 149 7.21 -2.28 -4.72
C TRP A 149 6.92 -3.27 -3.60
N VAL A 150 7.74 -3.26 -2.57
CA VAL A 150 7.71 -4.27 -1.49
C VAL A 150 7.05 -3.72 -0.25
N ALA A 151 5.99 -4.40 0.22
CA ALA A 151 5.39 -4.11 1.52
C ALA A 151 6.13 -4.89 2.62
N ALA A 152 6.54 -4.18 3.65
CA ALA A 152 7.31 -4.76 4.75
C ALA A 152 7.05 -4.03 6.08
N TYR A 153 7.21 -4.75 7.19
CA TYR A 153 7.11 -4.22 8.55
C TYR A 153 8.33 -4.56 9.41
N GLY A 154 8.74 -5.80 9.48
CA GLY A 154 9.83 -6.25 10.35
C GLY A 154 11.23 -6.00 9.78
N PRO A 155 12.28 -5.88 10.62
CA PRO A 155 13.63 -5.49 10.20
C PRO A 155 14.19 -6.30 9.02
N LEU A 156 13.97 -7.61 8.98
CA LEU A 156 14.45 -8.45 7.87
C LEU A 156 13.68 -8.22 6.56
N ALA A 157 12.37 -7.93 6.66
CA ALA A 157 11.56 -7.62 5.48
C ALA A 157 11.87 -6.20 4.97
N LEU A 158 12.10 -5.23 5.86
CA LEU A 158 12.55 -3.88 5.51
C LEU A 158 13.91 -3.93 4.80
N LYS A 159 14.84 -4.74 5.33
CA LYS A 159 16.13 -4.98 4.67
C LYS A 159 15.95 -5.51 3.25
N LEU A 160 15.09 -6.52 3.07
CA LEU A 160 14.79 -7.06 1.74
C LEU A 160 14.21 -5.99 0.81
N ALA A 161 13.27 -5.17 1.30
CA ALA A 161 12.69 -4.08 0.52
C ALA A 161 13.78 -3.10 0.00
N GLY A 162 14.73 -2.72 0.85
CA GLY A 162 15.88 -1.89 0.47
C GLY A 162 16.80 -2.55 -0.54
N GLU A 163 17.06 -3.84 -0.39
CA GLU A 163 17.97 -4.59 -1.27
C GLU A 163 17.41 -4.82 -2.67
N VAL A 164 16.10 -5.03 -2.84
CA VAL A 164 15.52 -5.49 -4.11
C VAL A 164 14.31 -4.73 -4.60
N GLY A 165 13.63 -3.91 -3.77
CA GLY A 165 12.43 -3.17 -4.17
C GLY A 165 12.74 -1.96 -5.05
N ASP A 166 11.88 -1.64 -6.01
CA ASP A 166 11.90 -0.34 -6.72
C ASP A 166 11.14 0.71 -5.90
N GLY A 167 10.21 0.25 -5.06
CA GLY A 167 9.53 1.03 -4.04
C GLY A 167 9.34 0.23 -2.75
N PHE A 168 9.05 0.95 -1.68
CA PHE A 168 8.71 0.44 -0.36
C PHE A 168 7.31 0.92 0.03
N ILE A 169 6.44 0.00 0.42
CA ILE A 169 5.08 0.29 0.89
C ILE A 169 5.03 0.11 2.40
N LEU A 170 4.77 1.20 3.10
CA LEU A 170 4.55 1.29 4.53
C LEU A 170 3.05 1.52 4.81
N GLN A 171 2.41 0.57 5.50
CA GLN A 171 0.97 0.67 5.80
C GLN A 171 0.72 1.28 7.19
N MET A 172 1.02 2.53 7.38
CA MET A 172 0.59 3.41 8.47
C MET A 172 1.12 4.83 8.27
N ALA A 173 0.44 5.85 8.83
CA ALA A 173 0.83 7.25 8.74
C ALA A 173 1.41 7.80 10.07
N ASP A 174 1.97 6.94 10.92
CA ASP A 174 2.68 7.34 12.13
C ASP A 174 4.08 7.85 11.77
N LEU A 175 4.41 9.08 12.17
CA LEU A 175 5.65 9.75 11.78
C LEU A 175 6.90 9.08 12.36
N ASP A 176 6.86 8.67 13.62
CA ASP A 176 8.02 8.06 14.30
C ASP A 176 8.35 6.70 13.69
N VAL A 177 7.30 5.90 13.42
CA VAL A 177 7.45 4.58 12.80
C VAL A 177 7.89 4.72 11.33
N ALA A 178 7.33 5.68 10.60
CA ALA A 178 7.70 5.95 9.22
C ALA A 178 9.18 6.34 9.12
N GLU A 179 9.67 7.25 9.97
CA GLU A 179 11.07 7.66 9.99
C GLU A 179 12.00 6.47 10.17
N TRP A 180 11.73 5.63 11.19
CA TRP A 180 12.54 4.44 11.45
C TRP A 180 12.53 3.44 10.28
N MET A 181 11.35 3.16 9.71
CA MET A 181 11.24 2.17 8.63
C MET A 181 11.91 2.67 7.34
N ILE A 182 11.73 3.94 6.99
CA ILE A 182 12.36 4.57 5.82
C ILE A 182 13.90 4.55 5.98
N ALA A 183 14.41 4.93 7.15
CA ALA A 183 15.83 4.90 7.43
C ALA A 183 16.39 3.47 7.28
N THR A 184 15.70 2.46 7.82
CA THR A 184 16.09 1.04 7.73
C THR A 184 16.15 0.56 6.29
N VAL A 185 15.17 0.92 5.45
CA VAL A 185 15.12 0.55 4.03
C VAL A 185 16.26 1.21 3.26
N ARG A 186 16.50 2.50 3.47
CA ARG A 186 17.57 3.27 2.81
C ARG A 186 18.97 2.77 3.18
N GLU A 187 19.19 2.50 4.47
CA GLU A 187 20.46 1.91 4.94
C GLU A 187 20.72 0.53 4.30
N ALA A 188 19.67 -0.29 4.16
CA ALA A 188 19.80 -1.60 3.52
C ALA A 188 20.14 -1.49 2.03
N ALA A 189 19.58 -0.51 1.32
CA ALA A 189 19.94 -0.23 -0.07
C ALA A 189 21.40 0.19 -0.22
N GLU A 190 21.86 1.11 0.62
CA GLU A 190 23.25 1.59 0.63
C GLU A 190 24.25 0.45 0.87
N LYS A 191 23.94 -0.44 1.82
CA LYS A 191 24.80 -1.61 2.14
C LYS A 191 25.03 -2.58 0.97
N VAL A 192 24.12 -2.60 -0.01
CA VAL A 192 24.27 -3.41 -1.24
C VAL A 192 24.67 -2.58 -2.46
N GLY A 193 25.08 -1.33 -2.25
CA GLY A 193 25.58 -0.43 -3.31
C GLY A 193 24.49 0.17 -4.19
N ARG A 194 23.23 0.19 -3.75
CA ARG A 194 22.14 0.89 -4.44
C ARG A 194 22.03 2.33 -3.94
N ASP A 195 21.62 3.24 -4.81
CA ASP A 195 21.23 4.58 -4.39
C ASP A 195 19.98 4.49 -3.49
N PRO A 196 20.05 4.87 -2.20
CA PRO A 196 18.93 4.81 -1.30
C PRO A 196 17.76 5.75 -1.70
N LEU A 197 18.03 6.78 -2.49
CA LEU A 197 17.02 7.71 -3.01
C LEU A 197 16.32 7.19 -4.28
N SER A 198 16.83 6.13 -4.90
CA SER A 198 16.16 5.48 -6.03
C SER A 198 14.90 4.69 -5.62
N ILE A 199 14.75 4.38 -4.33
CA ILE A 199 13.61 3.62 -3.80
C ILE A 199 12.46 4.59 -3.52
N LYS A 200 11.33 4.43 -4.20
CA LYS A 200 10.10 5.19 -3.95
C LYS A 200 9.50 4.80 -2.60
N ILE A 201 9.16 5.77 -1.78
CA ILE A 201 8.54 5.54 -0.47
C ILE A 201 7.04 5.84 -0.57
N CYS A 202 6.21 4.81 -0.35
CA CYS A 202 4.75 4.92 -0.31
C CYS A 202 4.26 4.69 1.11
N VAL A 203 3.61 5.69 1.70
CA VAL A 203 2.81 5.55 2.92
C VAL A 203 1.37 5.28 2.55
N ALA A 204 0.81 4.20 3.07
CA ALA A 204 -0.58 3.82 2.83
C ALA A 204 -1.37 3.82 4.16
N ALA A 205 -2.43 4.62 4.24
CA ALA A 205 -3.26 4.74 5.44
C ALA A 205 -4.68 5.20 5.09
N PRO A 206 -5.70 4.94 5.93
CA PRO A 206 -7.02 5.53 5.74
C PRO A 206 -6.93 7.05 5.65
N MET A 207 -7.70 7.61 4.70
CA MET A 207 -7.91 9.05 4.57
C MET A 207 -9.40 9.34 4.64
N TYR A 208 -9.81 10.18 5.58
CA TYR A 208 -11.21 10.59 5.73
C TYR A 208 -11.28 12.10 5.95
N ILE A 209 -11.88 12.82 5.01
CA ILE A 209 -12.08 14.28 5.13
C ILE A 209 -13.32 14.56 5.97
N ALA A 210 -13.14 15.34 7.03
CA ALA A 210 -14.21 15.89 7.85
C ALA A 210 -14.84 17.11 7.18
N ASN A 211 -16.17 17.22 7.30
CA ASN A 211 -16.91 18.42 6.85
C ASN A 211 -16.94 19.51 7.95
N SER A 212 -16.68 19.14 9.21
CA SER A 212 -16.63 20.04 10.35
C SER A 212 -15.70 19.53 11.45
N ASP A 213 -15.42 20.37 12.43
CA ASP A 213 -14.64 20.01 13.65
C ASP A 213 -15.57 19.53 14.80
N GLU A 214 -16.81 19.13 14.51
CA GLU A 214 -17.73 18.64 15.53
C GLU A 214 -17.28 17.30 16.10
N GLN A 215 -17.43 17.11 17.40
CA GLN A 215 -17.03 15.90 18.14
C GLN A 215 -17.67 14.63 17.53
N SER A 216 -18.94 14.70 17.15
CA SER A 216 -19.68 13.58 16.58
C SER A 216 -19.13 13.14 15.23
N GLU A 217 -18.61 14.07 14.42
CA GLU A 217 -17.97 13.74 13.12
C GLU A 217 -16.61 13.10 13.33
N TRP A 218 -15.82 13.57 14.30
CA TRP A 218 -14.57 12.95 14.70
C TRP A 218 -14.75 11.51 15.20
N GLU A 219 -15.75 11.27 16.05
CA GLU A 219 -16.09 9.93 16.53
C GLU A 219 -16.45 9.01 15.36
N HIS A 220 -17.30 9.48 14.44
CA HIS A 220 -17.68 8.73 13.25
C HIS A 220 -16.49 8.38 12.35
N MET A 221 -15.64 9.36 12.02
CA MET A 221 -14.43 9.12 11.21
C MET A 221 -13.52 8.07 11.83
N ARG A 222 -13.26 8.15 13.15
CA ARG A 222 -12.45 7.17 13.86
C ARG A 222 -13.05 5.79 13.77
N ASP A 223 -14.37 5.64 13.95
CA ASP A 223 -15.04 4.35 13.85
C ASP A 223 -14.96 3.76 12.45
N GLN A 224 -15.08 4.58 11.41
CA GLN A 224 -14.91 4.15 10.02
C GLN A 224 -13.48 3.66 9.72
N CYS A 225 -12.46 4.19 10.41
CA CYS A 225 -11.05 3.91 10.16
C CYS A 225 -10.39 3.00 11.21
N ARG A 226 -11.06 2.69 12.33
CA ARG A 226 -10.54 1.93 13.48
C ARG A 226 -10.05 0.52 13.12
N TRP A 227 -10.66 -0.12 12.12
CA TRP A 227 -10.25 -1.43 11.60
C TRP A 227 -8.77 -1.47 11.20
N PHE A 228 -8.23 -0.34 10.73
CA PHE A 228 -6.86 -0.23 10.26
C PHE A 228 -5.85 -0.33 11.42
N GLY A 229 -6.16 0.27 12.57
CA GLY A 229 -5.36 0.12 13.78
C GLY A 229 -5.26 -1.34 14.25
N GLY A 230 -6.36 -2.09 14.16
CA GLY A 230 -6.37 -3.53 14.45
C GLY A 230 -5.50 -4.33 13.49
N MET A 231 -5.60 -4.04 12.18
CA MET A 231 -4.78 -4.68 11.15
C MET A 231 -3.28 -4.42 11.37
N VAL A 232 -2.90 -3.16 11.52
CA VAL A 232 -1.49 -2.76 11.72
C VAL A 232 -0.95 -3.33 13.03
N GLY A 233 -1.71 -3.24 14.11
CA GLY A 233 -1.34 -3.82 15.41
C GLY A 233 -1.01 -5.30 15.33
N ASN A 234 -1.71 -6.06 14.46
CA ASN A 234 -1.42 -7.47 14.27
C ASN A 234 -0.06 -7.71 13.59
N HIS A 235 0.29 -6.92 12.57
CA HIS A 235 1.60 -7.01 11.92
C HIS A 235 2.73 -6.62 12.85
N VAL A 236 2.53 -5.62 13.69
CA VAL A 236 3.56 -5.14 14.63
C VAL A 236 3.73 -6.07 15.81
N ALA A 237 2.69 -6.78 16.24
CA ALA A 237 2.82 -7.79 17.30
C ALA A 237 3.80 -8.90 16.97
N ASP A 238 3.78 -9.36 15.73
CA ASP A 238 4.75 -10.35 15.27
C ASP A 238 6.19 -9.81 15.38
N ILE A 239 6.40 -8.50 15.21
CA ILE A 239 7.69 -7.84 15.36
C ILE A 239 8.08 -7.78 16.83
N VAL A 240 7.19 -7.31 17.70
CA VAL A 240 7.45 -7.18 19.14
C VAL A 240 7.69 -8.55 19.77
N ALA A 241 6.88 -9.55 19.45
CA ALA A 241 7.05 -10.91 19.93
C ALA A 241 8.40 -11.52 19.53
N LYS A 242 8.90 -11.19 18.34
CA LYS A 242 10.13 -11.76 17.80
C LYS A 242 11.40 -11.02 18.21
N TYR A 243 11.35 -9.70 18.35
CA TYR A 243 12.52 -8.84 18.56
C TYR A 243 12.57 -8.17 19.93
N GLY A 244 11.50 -8.30 20.73
CA GLY A 244 11.41 -7.80 22.11
C GLY A 244 11.25 -6.29 22.25
N GLU A 245 11.06 -5.82 23.47
CA GLU A 245 10.86 -4.39 23.81
C GLU A 245 12.10 -3.52 23.57
N GLY A 246 13.28 -4.11 23.43
CA GLY A 246 14.54 -3.42 23.13
C GLY A 246 14.85 -3.23 21.66
N SER A 247 13.94 -3.65 20.77
CA SER A 247 14.10 -3.45 19.33
C SER A 247 13.84 -1.98 18.96
N ALA A 248 14.25 -1.56 17.76
CA ALA A 248 14.02 -0.21 17.23
C ALA A 248 12.53 0.15 17.00
N VAL A 249 11.59 -0.66 17.52
CA VAL A 249 10.15 -0.39 17.47
C VAL A 249 9.80 0.67 18.51
N PRO A 250 9.16 1.78 18.12
CA PRO A 250 8.80 2.84 19.06
C PRO A 250 7.94 2.35 20.23
N LYS A 251 8.18 2.87 21.43
CA LYS A 251 7.50 2.44 22.67
C LYS A 251 5.97 2.53 22.56
N ALA A 252 5.44 3.59 21.95
CA ALA A 252 4.00 3.77 21.78
C ALA A 252 3.34 2.58 21.03
N LEU A 253 4.07 1.95 20.12
CA LEU A 253 3.58 0.81 19.38
C LEU A 253 3.67 -0.50 20.19
N THR A 254 4.73 -0.66 20.99
CA THR A 254 4.86 -1.82 21.89
C THR A 254 3.82 -1.80 23.00
N ASP A 255 3.53 -0.63 23.56
CA ASP A 255 2.51 -0.46 24.59
C ASP A 255 1.10 -0.79 24.07
N TYR A 256 0.77 -0.34 22.85
CA TYR A 256 -0.48 -0.69 22.19
C TYR A 256 -0.63 -2.21 22.00
N ILE A 257 0.43 -2.88 21.56
CA ILE A 257 0.42 -4.31 21.27
C ILE A 257 0.23 -5.15 22.54
N ALA A 258 0.80 -4.72 23.66
CA ALA A 258 0.71 -5.46 24.94
C ALA A 258 -0.73 -5.59 25.44
N GLY A 259 -1.64 -4.67 25.08
CA GLY A 259 -3.04 -4.67 25.52
C GLY A 259 -4.06 -5.17 24.49
N ARG A 260 -3.65 -5.61 23.31
CA ARG A 260 -4.57 -5.91 22.21
C ARG A 260 -5.22 -7.29 22.27
N GLU A 261 -6.42 -7.39 21.68
CA GLU A 261 -7.07 -8.66 21.34
C GLU A 261 -6.68 -9.14 19.92
N GLY A 262 -6.99 -10.39 19.58
CA GLY A 262 -6.70 -10.98 18.26
C GLY A 262 -7.46 -10.28 17.11
N TYR A 263 -6.93 -10.33 15.89
CA TYR A 263 -7.54 -9.77 14.68
C TYR A 263 -8.22 -10.86 13.84
N ASP A 264 -9.47 -10.63 13.40
CA ASP A 264 -10.20 -11.55 12.53
C ASP A 264 -9.93 -11.21 11.05
N TYR A 265 -9.18 -12.08 10.38
CA TYR A 265 -8.85 -11.92 8.96
C TYR A 265 -10.06 -12.03 8.01
N ASN A 266 -11.18 -12.63 8.41
CA ASN A 266 -12.40 -12.68 7.60
C ASN A 266 -13.08 -11.30 7.50
N GLN A 267 -12.79 -10.40 8.43
CA GLN A 267 -13.27 -9.01 8.46
C GLN A 267 -12.22 -8.00 7.97
N HIS A 268 -11.15 -8.48 7.37
CA HIS A 268 -10.03 -7.65 6.91
C HIS A 268 -10.47 -6.53 5.98
N GLY A 269 -10.06 -5.29 6.27
CA GLY A 269 -10.34 -4.11 5.45
C GLY A 269 -11.80 -3.64 5.45
N ARG A 270 -12.61 -4.00 6.44
CA ARG A 270 -14.03 -3.58 6.53
C ARG A 270 -14.21 -2.54 7.63
N ALA A 271 -14.85 -1.39 7.27
CA ALA A 271 -15.28 -0.39 8.24
C ALA A 271 -16.38 -0.95 9.17
N GLY A 272 -16.45 -0.44 10.41
CA GLY A 272 -17.45 -0.88 11.40
C GLY A 272 -17.24 -2.30 11.92
N ASN A 273 -16.01 -2.82 11.86
CA ASN A 273 -15.66 -4.13 12.38
C ASN A 273 -15.63 -4.11 13.91
N ALA A 274 -16.54 -4.85 14.55
CA ALA A 274 -16.63 -4.97 16.01
C ALA A 274 -15.33 -5.49 16.67
N HIS A 275 -14.53 -6.28 15.94
CA HIS A 275 -13.23 -6.75 16.40
C HIS A 275 -12.14 -5.67 16.49
N ALA A 276 -12.44 -4.43 16.09
CA ALA A 276 -11.53 -3.30 16.20
C ALA A 276 -11.89 -2.32 17.34
N GLU A 277 -12.98 -2.55 18.08
CA GLU A 277 -13.44 -1.67 19.18
C GLU A 277 -12.41 -1.45 20.29
N PHE A 278 -11.49 -2.40 20.48
CA PHE A 278 -10.40 -2.29 21.44
C PHE A 278 -9.27 -1.30 21.03
N VAL A 279 -9.27 -0.81 19.79
CA VAL A 279 -8.24 0.10 19.30
C VAL A 279 -8.50 1.50 19.84
N PRO A 280 -7.58 2.10 20.64
CA PRO A 280 -7.75 3.44 21.17
C PRO A 280 -7.80 4.51 20.05
N ASP A 281 -8.54 5.59 20.30
CA ASP A 281 -8.63 6.74 19.38
C ASP A 281 -7.26 7.33 19.03
N GLU A 282 -6.37 7.44 20.01
CA GLU A 282 -4.99 7.92 19.79
C GLU A 282 -4.25 7.10 18.72
N ILE A 283 -4.44 5.78 18.70
CA ILE A 283 -3.81 4.92 17.69
C ILE A 283 -4.46 5.13 16.32
N VAL A 284 -5.77 5.31 16.26
CA VAL A 284 -6.46 5.64 15.00
C VAL A 284 -5.93 6.95 14.43
N ASP A 285 -5.83 8.01 15.26
CA ASP A 285 -5.35 9.33 14.87
C ASP A 285 -3.88 9.30 14.41
N ARG A 286 -3.04 8.50 15.06
CA ARG A 286 -1.64 8.33 14.67
C ARG A 286 -1.48 7.59 13.36
N PHE A 287 -2.22 6.50 13.16
CA PHE A 287 -2.03 5.61 12.01
C PHE A 287 -2.76 6.07 10.73
N CYS A 288 -3.81 6.87 10.86
CA CYS A 288 -4.64 7.35 9.77
C CYS A 288 -4.39 8.83 9.46
N VAL A 289 -4.91 9.31 8.34
CA VAL A 289 -4.95 10.75 7.98
C VAL A 289 -6.41 11.17 8.01
N LEU A 290 -6.81 11.82 9.12
CA LEU A 290 -8.19 12.18 9.43
C LEU A 290 -8.31 13.68 9.70
N GLY A 291 -9.48 14.25 9.44
CA GLY A 291 -9.81 15.62 9.79
C GLY A 291 -10.12 16.51 8.60
N THR A 292 -9.98 17.82 8.77
CA THR A 292 -10.19 18.80 7.72
C THR A 292 -9.07 18.75 6.65
N ALA A 293 -9.29 19.37 5.51
CA ALA A 293 -8.29 19.44 4.44
C ALA A 293 -6.95 20.03 4.92
N ASP A 294 -6.97 21.04 5.80
CA ASP A 294 -5.77 21.67 6.34
C ASP A 294 -4.98 20.70 7.25
N GLN A 295 -5.66 19.93 8.09
CA GLN A 295 -5.05 18.89 8.93
C GLN A 295 -4.42 17.78 8.10
N HIS A 296 -5.07 17.37 7.00
CA HIS A 296 -4.48 16.45 6.04
C HIS A 296 -3.20 17.02 5.42
N VAL A 297 -3.23 18.27 4.93
CA VAL A 297 -2.07 18.93 4.35
C VAL A 297 -0.91 19.03 5.35
N GLU A 298 -1.19 19.35 6.62
CA GLU A 298 -0.17 19.41 7.67
C GLU A 298 0.50 18.05 7.87
N LYS A 299 -0.27 16.98 8.07
CA LYS A 299 0.27 15.62 8.26
C LYS A 299 1.02 15.11 7.03
N LEU A 300 0.51 15.38 5.83
CA LEU A 300 1.14 14.99 4.59
C LEU A 300 2.45 15.76 4.32
N LYS A 301 2.56 17.01 4.76
CA LYS A 301 3.82 17.77 4.72
C LYS A 301 4.88 17.13 5.62
N ALA A 302 4.50 16.75 6.85
CA ALA A 302 5.41 16.07 7.76
C ALA A 302 5.90 14.72 7.18
N LEU A 303 5.00 13.93 6.59
CA LEU A 303 5.39 12.70 5.88
C LEU A 303 6.34 12.98 4.69
N LYS A 304 6.06 14.03 3.92
CA LYS A 304 6.93 14.43 2.79
C LYS A 304 8.33 14.84 3.24
N GLU A 305 8.45 15.50 4.38
CA GLU A 305 9.75 15.88 4.98
C GLU A 305 10.58 14.65 5.39
N LEU A 306 9.94 13.54 5.78
CA LEU A 306 10.60 12.25 6.02
C LEU A 306 11.05 11.56 4.71
N GLY A 307 10.68 12.11 3.56
CA GLY A 307 11.03 11.59 2.24
C GLY A 307 10.01 10.61 1.66
N VAL A 308 8.73 10.76 2.02
CA VAL A 308 7.62 10.03 1.41
C VAL A 308 7.32 10.60 0.03
N ASP A 309 7.40 9.75 -1.00
CA ASP A 309 7.15 10.10 -2.41
C ASP A 309 5.66 10.02 -2.75
N GLN A 310 4.95 9.03 -2.18
CA GLN A 310 3.52 8.80 -2.43
C GLN A 310 2.74 8.61 -1.13
N PHE A 311 1.56 9.22 -1.05
CA PHE A 311 0.53 8.87 -0.07
C PHE A 311 -0.61 8.11 -0.77
N ALA A 312 -0.90 6.89 -0.31
CA ALA A 312 -1.98 6.05 -0.82
C ALA A 312 -3.10 5.95 0.24
N GLY A 313 -4.19 6.67 0.01
CA GLY A 313 -5.30 6.74 0.97
C GLY A 313 -6.29 5.59 0.81
N TYR A 314 -6.54 4.83 1.89
CA TYR A 314 -7.59 3.83 1.94
C TYR A 314 -8.97 4.50 2.00
N LEU A 315 -9.85 4.11 1.09
CA LEU A 315 -11.23 4.59 0.98
C LEU A 315 -12.26 3.52 1.45
N GLN A 316 -11.93 2.79 2.52
CA GLN A 316 -12.81 1.78 3.10
C GLN A 316 -13.74 2.39 4.16
N HIS A 317 -14.46 3.45 3.78
CA HIS A 317 -15.40 4.22 4.60
C HIS A 317 -16.57 4.72 3.75
N ASP A 318 -17.53 5.40 4.35
CA ASP A 318 -18.76 5.86 3.70
C ASP A 318 -18.63 7.18 2.91
N ASN A 319 -17.56 7.99 3.17
CA ASN A 319 -17.36 9.32 2.57
C ASN A 319 -16.33 9.35 1.42
N LYS A 320 -16.40 8.37 0.49
CA LYS A 320 -15.35 8.16 -0.54
C LYS A 320 -15.28 9.29 -1.57
N GLU A 321 -16.42 9.62 -2.17
CA GLU A 321 -16.50 10.60 -3.26
C GLU A 321 -16.14 12.02 -2.78
N GLU A 322 -16.62 12.38 -1.62
CA GLU A 322 -16.32 13.69 -1.02
C GLU A 322 -14.84 13.79 -0.66
N THR A 323 -14.27 12.74 -0.07
CA THR A 323 -12.83 12.68 0.22
C THR A 323 -12.01 12.84 -1.06
N LEU A 324 -12.35 12.13 -2.15
CA LEU A 324 -11.66 12.28 -3.44
C LEU A 324 -11.80 13.70 -3.99
N ARG A 325 -13.00 14.29 -3.92
CA ARG A 325 -13.27 15.65 -4.40
C ARG A 325 -12.41 16.68 -3.66
N VAL A 326 -12.43 16.67 -2.33
CA VAL A 326 -11.67 17.63 -1.51
C VAL A 326 -10.17 17.45 -1.69
N TYR A 327 -9.69 16.20 -1.85
CA TYR A 327 -8.30 15.98 -2.21
C TYR A 327 -7.95 16.64 -3.54
N GLY A 328 -8.77 16.48 -4.58
CA GLY A 328 -8.53 17.08 -5.89
C GLY A 328 -8.60 18.60 -5.91
N GLU A 329 -9.53 19.18 -5.15
CA GLU A 329 -9.76 20.64 -5.13
C GLU A 329 -8.82 21.38 -4.19
N THR A 330 -8.33 20.75 -3.11
CA THR A 330 -7.61 21.42 -2.03
C THR A 330 -6.28 20.75 -1.68
N VAL A 331 -6.29 19.47 -1.29
CA VAL A 331 -5.11 18.82 -0.71
C VAL A 331 -4.00 18.62 -1.75
N ILE A 332 -4.32 18.03 -2.91
CA ILE A 332 -3.34 17.75 -3.97
C ILE A 332 -2.71 19.04 -4.52
N PRO A 333 -3.48 20.11 -4.83
CA PRO A 333 -2.90 21.40 -5.20
C PRO A 333 -1.95 21.94 -4.13
N ALA A 334 -2.37 22.00 -2.86
CA ALA A 334 -1.55 22.52 -1.76
C ALA A 334 -0.23 21.74 -1.56
N MET A 335 -0.22 20.44 -1.88
CA MET A 335 0.97 19.60 -1.80
C MET A 335 1.89 19.70 -3.02
N ARG A 336 1.36 20.12 -4.18
CA ARG A 336 2.12 20.29 -5.46
C ARG A 336 2.68 21.69 -5.65
N ASP A 337 1.95 22.74 -5.26
CA ASP A 337 2.34 24.15 -5.47
C ASP A 337 3.58 24.58 -4.68
N GLN A 338 3.99 23.83 -3.65
CA GLN A 338 5.22 24.11 -2.90
C GLN A 338 6.52 23.91 -3.70
N ILE A 339 6.46 23.38 -4.91
CA ILE A 339 7.64 23.23 -5.80
C ILE A 339 8.01 24.56 -6.43
N THR A 340 7.07 25.50 -6.60
CA THR A 340 7.27 26.81 -7.27
C THR A 340 7.77 27.91 -6.33
N ALA A 341 7.75 27.73 -5.03
CA ALA A 341 8.16 28.77 -4.04
C ALA A 341 9.63 28.68 -3.58
N LYS A 342 10.43 27.75 -4.11
CA LYS A 342 11.86 27.53 -3.77
C LYS A 342 12.80 27.70 -4.97
N VAL A 343 12.44 28.54 -5.95
CA VAL A 343 13.36 28.95 -7.05
C VAL A 343 13.69 30.42 -6.92
#